data_b5f0e6dbffadfdf36c1756b718bbc924
#
_entry.id   b5f0e6dbffadfdf36c1756b718bbc924
#
_cell.length_a   1.000
_cell.length_b   1.000
_cell.length_c   1.000
_cell.angle_alpha   90.00
_cell.angle_beta   90.00
_cell.angle_gamma   90.00
#
_symmetry.space_group_name_H-M   'P 1'
#
loop_
_entity.id
_entity.type
_entity.pdbx_description
1 polymer ?
#
loop_
_entity_poly.entity_id
_entity_poly.type
_entity_poly.pdbx_seq_one_letter_code
_entity_poly.pdbx_strand_id
1 'polypeptide(L)'
;MRIDILTLFPEMFENVLGYSILKIAREKALVQYNLFNIREYAENKRCVDDRPYGGGPGMVMKPEPIFNTVEAIERETDARCKKILLTPLGSRFSQSIARDLA
;
A
#
# COMPACT_ATOMS: atom_id res chain seq x y z
N MET A 1 3.96 7.54 14.01
CA MET A 1 3.01 7.25 12.93
C MET A 1 3.31 5.89 12.32
N ARG A 2 2.30 5.10 12.00
CA ARG A 2 2.43 3.83 11.26
C ARG A 2 1.93 4.01 9.83
N ILE A 3 2.70 3.50 8.85
CA ILE A 3 2.36 3.52 7.42
C ILE A 3 2.49 2.09 6.89
N ASP A 4 1.38 1.52 6.48
CA ASP A 4 1.31 0.21 5.86
C ASP A 4 1.17 0.38 4.34
N ILE A 5 2.13 -0.15 3.59
CA ILE A 5 2.20 0.00 2.13
C ILE A 5 1.89 -1.35 1.50
N LEU A 6 0.77 -1.40 0.78
CA LEU A 6 0.35 -2.57 0.03
C LEU A 6 0.88 -2.47 -1.39
N THR A 7 1.68 -3.42 -1.82
CA THR A 7 2.34 -3.38 -3.13
C THR A 7 2.56 -4.79 -3.69
N LEU A 8 2.70 -4.90 -5.00
CA LEU A 8 3.15 -6.14 -5.67
C LEU A 8 4.68 -6.29 -5.66
N PHE A 9 5.41 -5.20 -5.34
CA PHE A 9 6.87 -5.11 -5.43
C PHE A 9 7.47 -4.44 -4.19
N PRO A 10 7.46 -5.10 -3.02
CA PRO A 10 7.97 -4.52 -1.78
C PRO A 10 9.44 -4.10 -1.89
N GLU A 11 10.25 -4.81 -2.66
CA GLU A 11 11.67 -4.54 -2.84
C GLU A 11 11.96 -3.12 -3.40
N MET A 12 11.02 -2.58 -4.19
CA MET A 12 11.14 -1.21 -4.73
C MET A 12 11.06 -0.15 -3.63
N PHE A 13 10.34 -0.44 -2.55
CA PHE A 13 10.18 0.48 -1.41
C PHE A 13 11.31 0.38 -0.40
N GLU A 14 11.84 -0.82 -0.15
CA GLU A 14 12.89 -1.05 0.86
C GLU A 14 14.09 -0.12 0.65
N ASN A 15 14.55 0.00 -0.58
CA ASN A 15 15.66 0.87 -0.91
C ASN A 15 15.33 2.35 -0.66
N VAL A 16 14.17 2.82 -1.11
CA VAL A 16 13.77 4.23 -0.97
C VAL A 16 13.57 4.60 0.51
N LEU A 17 12.89 3.75 1.27
CA LEU A 17 12.62 3.98 2.70
C LEU A 17 13.87 3.86 3.59
N GLY A 18 14.93 3.25 3.04
CA GLY A 18 16.23 3.10 3.71
C GLY A 18 17.18 4.29 3.56
N TYR A 19 16.79 5.38 2.88
CA TYR A 19 17.68 6.50 2.60
C TYR A 19 17.17 7.83 3.14
N SER A 20 18.16 8.76 3.34
CA SER A 20 17.95 10.17 3.62
C SER A 20 16.97 10.43 4.78
N ILE A 21 16.07 11.38 4.62
CA ILE A 21 15.12 11.82 5.67
C ILE A 21 14.16 10.71 6.11
N LEU A 22 13.80 9.77 5.22
CA LEU A 22 12.91 8.65 5.54
C LEU A 22 13.62 7.67 6.50
N LYS A 23 14.90 7.38 6.26
CA LYS A 23 15.73 6.57 7.17
C LYS A 23 15.84 7.22 8.53
N ILE A 24 16.15 8.52 8.58
CA ILE A 24 16.27 9.27 9.84
C ILE A 24 14.96 9.25 10.64
N ALA A 25 13.83 9.43 9.98
CA ALA A 25 12.52 9.38 10.63
C ALA A 25 12.24 8.00 11.26
N ARG A 26 12.59 6.92 10.56
CA ARG A 26 12.47 5.55 11.07
C ARG A 26 13.41 5.30 12.25
N GLU A 27 14.68 5.69 12.15
CA GLU A 27 15.67 5.52 13.22
C GLU A 27 15.30 6.30 14.50
N LYS A 28 14.63 7.44 14.34
CA LYS A 28 14.09 8.25 15.46
C LYS A 28 12.74 7.74 15.97
N ALA A 29 12.24 6.62 15.47
CA ALA A 29 10.95 6.05 15.80
C ALA A 29 9.75 7.02 15.58
N LEU A 30 9.88 8.02 14.70
CA LEU A 30 8.82 8.94 14.34
C LEU A 30 7.81 8.29 13.39
N VAL A 31 8.28 7.33 12.58
CA VAL A 31 7.46 6.57 11.64
C VAL A 31 7.90 5.11 11.59
N GLN A 32 6.94 4.22 11.44
CA GLN A 32 7.13 2.81 11.15
C GLN A 32 6.56 2.53 9.76
N TYR A 33 7.36 1.96 8.87
CA TYR A 33 6.93 1.50 7.55
C TYR A 33 6.82 -0.02 7.57
N ASN A 34 5.67 -0.53 7.15
CA ASN A 34 5.45 -1.95 6.95
C ASN A 34 5.08 -2.19 5.48
N LEU A 35 5.74 -3.16 4.85
CA LEU A 35 5.52 -3.49 3.45
C LEU A 35 4.75 -4.81 3.37
N PHE A 36 3.62 -4.79 2.67
CA PHE A 36 2.77 -5.95 2.47
C PHE A 36 2.73 -6.32 0.99
N ASN A 37 3.19 -7.53 0.69
CA ASN A 37 3.07 -8.07 -0.66
C ASN A 37 1.64 -8.59 -0.86
N ILE A 38 0.87 -7.91 -1.70
CA ILE A 38 -0.52 -8.26 -2.01
C ILE A 38 -0.65 -9.70 -2.52
N ARG A 39 0.38 -10.24 -3.19
CA ARG A 39 0.39 -11.61 -3.69
C ARG A 39 0.28 -12.66 -2.60
N GLU A 40 0.79 -12.37 -1.40
CA GLU A 40 0.74 -13.30 -0.26
C GLU A 40 -0.69 -13.53 0.26
N TYR A 41 -1.60 -12.63 -0.06
CA TYR A 41 -3.00 -12.64 0.36
C TYR A 41 -3.97 -13.06 -0.77
N ALA A 42 -3.44 -13.43 -1.93
CA ALA A 42 -4.20 -13.98 -3.04
C ALA A 42 -4.36 -15.50 -2.88
N GLU A 43 -5.50 -16.05 -3.28
CA GLU A 43 -5.68 -17.51 -3.36
C GLU A 43 -4.63 -18.16 -4.28
N ASN A 44 -4.34 -17.49 -5.38
CA ASN A 44 -3.26 -17.86 -6.28
C ASN A 44 -2.29 -16.70 -6.44
N LYS A 45 -1.08 -16.84 -5.89
CA LYS A 45 -0.01 -15.82 -5.90
C LYS A 45 0.40 -15.34 -7.30
N ARG A 46 0.13 -16.15 -8.34
CA ARG A 46 0.41 -15.81 -9.74
C ARG A 46 -0.73 -15.10 -10.44
N CYS A 47 -1.92 -15.02 -9.82
CA CYS A 47 -3.14 -14.53 -10.43
C CYS A 47 -3.76 -13.39 -9.60
N VAL A 48 -3.05 -12.26 -9.51
CA VAL A 48 -3.49 -11.05 -8.77
C VAL A 48 -4.18 -10.01 -9.65
N ASP A 49 -4.21 -10.26 -10.96
CA ASP A 49 -4.81 -9.38 -11.98
C ASP A 49 -5.69 -10.18 -12.94
N ASP A 50 -6.52 -9.48 -13.70
CA ASP A 50 -7.42 -10.03 -14.69
C ASP A 50 -7.60 -9.07 -15.87
N ARG A 51 -8.23 -9.57 -16.94
CA ARG A 51 -8.54 -8.73 -18.10
C ARG A 51 -9.58 -7.67 -17.76
N PRO A 52 -9.48 -6.45 -18.34
CA PRO A 52 -10.48 -5.42 -18.13
C PRO A 52 -11.87 -5.88 -18.60
N TYR A 53 -12.90 -5.52 -17.85
CA TYR A 53 -14.28 -5.70 -18.29
C TYR A 53 -14.53 -4.93 -19.60
N GLY A 54 -15.17 -5.57 -20.58
CA GLY A 54 -15.39 -4.98 -21.90
C GLY A 54 -14.22 -5.05 -22.85
N GLY A 55 -13.09 -5.67 -22.47
CA GLY A 55 -11.88 -5.78 -23.25
C GLY A 55 -11.02 -4.51 -23.21
N GLY A 56 -9.94 -4.51 -23.95
CA GLY A 56 -8.97 -3.42 -23.99
C GLY A 56 -7.56 -3.88 -23.62
N PRO A 57 -6.54 -3.01 -23.80
CA PRO A 57 -5.16 -3.33 -23.45
C PRO A 57 -4.94 -3.28 -21.94
N GLY A 58 -3.97 -4.06 -21.48
CA GLY A 58 -3.53 -4.10 -20.09
C GLY A 58 -4.31 -5.07 -19.22
N MET A 59 -4.05 -5.01 -17.92
CA MET A 59 -4.62 -5.85 -16.88
C MET A 59 -5.14 -4.99 -15.73
N VAL A 60 -6.13 -5.49 -15.01
CA VAL A 60 -6.71 -4.83 -13.84
C VAL A 60 -6.45 -5.69 -12.63
N MET A 61 -5.97 -5.10 -11.53
CA MET A 61 -5.78 -5.82 -10.28
C MET A 61 -7.12 -6.35 -9.74
N LYS A 62 -7.11 -7.59 -9.28
CA LYS A 62 -8.26 -8.18 -8.60
C LYS A 62 -8.48 -7.50 -7.25
N PRO A 63 -9.73 -7.21 -6.87
CA PRO A 63 -10.02 -6.58 -5.59
C PRO A 63 -9.77 -7.50 -4.39
N GLU A 64 -10.00 -8.81 -4.53
CA GLU A 64 -9.93 -9.76 -3.43
C GLU A 64 -8.57 -9.76 -2.71
N PRO A 65 -7.41 -9.84 -3.40
CA PRO A 65 -6.11 -9.81 -2.72
C PRO A 65 -5.88 -8.51 -1.95
N ILE A 66 -6.38 -7.37 -2.47
CA ILE A 66 -6.28 -6.07 -1.82
C ILE A 66 -7.12 -6.07 -0.53
N PHE A 67 -8.38 -6.50 -0.62
CA PHE A 67 -9.27 -6.59 0.55
C PHE A 67 -8.73 -7.54 1.60
N ASN A 68 -8.27 -8.73 1.21
CA ASN A 68 -7.68 -9.71 2.11
C ASN A 68 -6.45 -9.14 2.86
N THR A 69 -5.61 -8.37 2.16
CA THR A 69 -4.45 -7.71 2.78
C THR A 69 -4.90 -6.67 3.80
N VAL A 70 -5.86 -5.81 3.46
CA VAL A 70 -6.40 -4.81 4.37
C VAL A 70 -7.02 -5.43 5.60
N GLU A 71 -7.84 -6.46 5.44
CA GLU A 71 -8.46 -7.18 6.56
C GLU A 71 -7.42 -7.83 7.47
N ALA A 72 -6.38 -8.42 6.91
CA ALA A 72 -5.30 -9.02 7.69
C ALA A 72 -4.59 -7.98 8.57
N ILE A 73 -4.29 -6.79 8.00
CA ILE A 73 -3.67 -5.69 8.72
C ILE A 73 -4.60 -5.18 9.85
N GLU A 74 -5.89 -5.00 9.56
CA GLU A 74 -6.86 -4.52 10.55
C GLU A 74 -7.06 -5.51 11.71
N ARG A 75 -7.03 -6.82 11.43
CA ARG A 75 -7.07 -7.85 12.47
C ARG A 75 -5.81 -7.86 13.35
N GLU A 76 -4.65 -7.70 12.73
CA GLU A 76 -3.36 -7.70 13.45
C GLU A 76 -3.19 -6.47 14.34
N THR A 77 -3.69 -5.32 13.89
CA THR A 77 -3.51 -4.03 14.59
C THR A 77 -4.63 -3.71 15.55
N ASP A 78 -5.76 -4.41 15.48
CA ASP A 78 -7.01 -4.09 16.18
C ASP A 78 -7.42 -2.59 15.99
N ALA A 79 -7.05 -2.01 14.86
CA ALA A 79 -7.26 -0.60 14.56
C ALA A 79 -7.80 -0.41 13.14
N ARG A 80 -8.75 0.51 13.01
CA ARG A 80 -9.19 1.00 11.70
C ARG A 80 -8.18 2.01 11.16
N CYS A 81 -7.46 1.63 10.13
CA CYS A 81 -6.53 2.50 9.43
C CYS A 81 -7.23 3.37 8.39
N LYS A 82 -6.72 4.59 8.17
CA LYS A 82 -7.13 5.41 7.03
C LYS A 82 -6.61 4.78 5.74
N LYS A 83 -7.50 4.45 4.83
CA LYS A 83 -7.16 3.81 3.55
C LYS A 83 -6.95 4.85 2.47
N ILE A 84 -5.82 4.80 1.79
CA ILE A 84 -5.45 5.75 0.72
C ILE A 84 -5.15 4.95 -0.53
N LEU A 85 -5.93 5.18 -1.58
CA LEU A 85 -5.68 4.63 -2.91
C LEU A 85 -4.98 5.68 -3.78
N LEU A 86 -3.77 5.34 -4.24
CA LEU A 86 -3.04 6.17 -5.19
C LEU A 86 -3.58 5.93 -6.61
N THR A 87 -4.16 6.96 -7.21
CA THR A 87 -4.79 6.88 -8.52
C THR A 87 -4.69 8.21 -9.26
N PRO A 88 -4.55 8.21 -10.61
CA PRO A 88 -4.59 9.44 -11.41
C PRO A 88 -5.91 10.21 -11.31
N LEU A 89 -7.00 9.53 -10.93
CA LEU A 89 -8.34 10.12 -10.78
C LEU A 89 -8.56 10.74 -9.39
N GLY A 90 -7.57 10.62 -8.49
CA GLY A 90 -7.65 11.13 -7.13
C GLY A 90 -7.38 12.64 -7.02
N SER A 91 -7.54 13.16 -5.81
CA SER A 91 -7.12 14.52 -5.47
C SER A 91 -5.60 14.64 -5.45
N ARG A 92 -5.08 15.77 -5.95
CA ARG A 92 -3.64 16.02 -5.93
C ARG A 92 -3.13 16.07 -4.48
N PHE A 93 -2.12 15.29 -4.18
CA PHE A 93 -1.47 15.31 -2.88
C PHE A 93 -0.84 16.69 -2.60
N SER A 94 -1.15 17.27 -1.47
CA SER A 94 -0.70 18.59 -1.06
C SER A 94 -0.15 18.59 0.37
N GLN A 95 0.53 19.65 0.76
CA GLN A 95 1.05 19.81 2.12
C GLN A 95 -0.07 19.84 3.18
N SER A 96 -1.25 20.35 2.85
CA SER A 96 -2.41 20.31 3.76
C SER A 96 -2.87 18.88 3.99
N ILE A 97 -3.01 18.08 2.93
CA ILE A 97 -3.36 16.66 3.05
C ILE A 97 -2.32 15.91 3.86
N ALA A 98 -1.02 16.18 3.65
CA ALA A 98 0.04 15.55 4.41
C ALA A 98 -0.06 15.84 5.92
N ARG A 99 -0.40 17.08 6.30
CA ARG A 99 -0.61 17.46 7.71
C ARG A 99 -1.84 16.80 8.32
N ASP A 100 -2.91 16.66 7.55
CA ASP A 100 -4.15 16.00 7.99
C ASP A 100 -3.97 14.48 8.19
N LEU A 101 -2.95 13.90 7.54
CA LEU A 101 -2.62 12.49 7.65
C LEU A 101 -1.62 12.20 8.78
N ALA A 102 -0.84 13.19 9.17
CA ALA A 102 0.16 13.06 10.24
C ALA A 102 -0.49 13.13 11.63
#